data_9334483df363c0f37b4227bf9d591229
#
_entry.id   9334483df363c0f37b4227bf9d591229
#
_cell.length_a   1.000
_cell.length_b   1.000
_cell.length_c   1.000
_cell.angle_alpha   90.00
_cell.angle_beta   90.00
_cell.angle_gamma   90.00
#
_symmetry.space_group_name_H-M   'P 1'
#
loop_
_entity.id
_entity.type
_entity.pdbx_description
1 polymer ?
#
loop_
_entity_poly.entity_id
_entity_poly.type
_entity_poly.pdbx_seq_one_letter_code
_entity_poly.pdbx_strand_id
1 'polypeptide(L)'
;KRDLRLPQLLAKLDRFECVCLDDIGYVQHDRDEMEVLFTFLAERYERRSVAISTNLVFSDWNRIFKDPLTTMAAIDRVVHHSVILDLMGMDSYRAREATLQHTLPPPPEPGPASNSDLGEAA
;
A
#
# COMPACT_ATOMS: atom_id res chain seq x y z
N LYS A 1 -19.34 -16.26 13.49
CA LYS A 1 -19.53 -16.12 12.02
C LYS A 1 -18.29 -15.61 11.29
N ARG A 2 -17.44 -14.79 11.94
CA ARG A 2 -16.15 -14.35 11.36
C ARG A 2 -15.16 -15.50 11.22
N ASP A 3 -15.10 -16.40 12.19
CA ASP A 3 -14.14 -17.52 12.26
C ASP A 3 -14.32 -18.55 11.14
N LEU A 4 -15.51 -18.69 10.60
CA LEU A 4 -15.81 -19.64 9.50
C LEU A 4 -15.36 -19.12 8.13
N ARG A 5 -15.21 -17.79 7.97
CA ARG A 5 -14.79 -17.19 6.70
C ARG A 5 -13.28 -17.12 6.54
N LEU A 6 -12.54 -17.06 7.63
CA LEU A 6 -11.09 -16.95 7.59
C LEU A 6 -10.40 -18.16 6.95
N PRO A 7 -10.69 -19.42 7.36
CA PRO A 7 -10.09 -20.58 6.68
C PRO A 7 -10.42 -20.64 5.20
N GLN A 8 -11.61 -20.23 4.79
CA GLN A 8 -12.00 -20.19 3.38
C GLN A 8 -11.24 -19.12 2.62
N LEU A 9 -11.04 -17.95 3.23
CA LEU A 9 -10.25 -16.87 2.63
C LEU A 9 -8.79 -17.27 2.47
N LEU A 10 -8.19 -17.86 3.50
CA LEU A 10 -6.81 -18.35 3.46
C LEU A 10 -6.63 -19.43 2.39
N ALA A 11 -7.57 -20.37 2.31
CA ALA A 11 -7.56 -21.39 1.27
C ALA A 11 -7.68 -20.81 -0.15
N LYS A 12 -8.48 -19.76 -0.31
CA LYS A 12 -8.61 -19.04 -1.56
C LYS A 12 -7.33 -18.31 -1.94
N LEU A 13 -6.69 -17.65 -0.99
CA LEU A 13 -5.41 -16.96 -1.18
C LEU A 13 -4.27 -17.94 -1.46
N ASP A 14 -4.34 -19.14 -0.94
CA ASP A 14 -3.32 -20.18 -1.16
C ASP A 14 -3.24 -20.64 -2.63
N ARG A 15 -4.25 -20.38 -3.44
CA ARG A 15 -4.26 -20.66 -4.88
C ARG A 15 -3.35 -19.72 -5.66
N PHE A 16 -3.03 -18.55 -5.14
CA PHE A 16 -2.18 -17.57 -5.79
C PHE A 16 -0.72 -17.84 -5.45
N GLU A 17 0.13 -17.89 -6.45
CA GLU A 17 1.57 -18.07 -6.25
C GLU A 17 2.20 -16.90 -5.51
N CYS A 18 1.74 -15.68 -5.80
CA CYS A 18 2.18 -14.47 -5.11
C CYS A 18 0.98 -13.65 -4.65
N VAL A 19 1.01 -13.22 -3.41
CA VAL A 19 0.04 -12.28 -2.84
C VAL A 19 0.77 -11.01 -2.45
N CYS A 20 0.23 -9.86 -2.87
CA CYS A 20 0.77 -8.56 -2.52
C CYS A 20 -0.02 -7.96 -1.37
N LEU A 21 0.65 -7.65 -0.28
CA LEU A 21 0.11 -6.92 0.86
C LEU A 21 0.62 -5.48 0.77
N ASP A 22 -0.26 -4.56 0.42
CA ASP A 22 0.10 -3.17 0.21
C ASP A 22 -0.20 -2.31 1.44
N ASP A 23 0.72 -1.41 1.75
CA ASP A 23 0.59 -0.44 2.85
C ASP A 23 0.34 -1.07 4.24
N ILE A 24 1.06 -2.14 4.57
CA ILE A 24 1.03 -2.70 5.92
C ILE A 24 1.54 -1.66 6.92
N GLY A 25 0.78 -1.44 7.98
CA GLY A 25 1.14 -0.54 9.07
C GLY A 25 0.56 0.86 8.95
N TYR A 26 -0.21 1.15 7.90
CA TYR A 26 -0.88 2.42 7.75
C TYR A 26 -1.93 2.68 8.84
N VAL A 27 -2.63 1.63 9.25
CA VAL A 27 -3.64 1.68 10.32
C VAL A 27 -3.24 0.73 11.42
N GLN A 28 -3.46 1.15 12.68
CA GLN A 28 -3.28 0.26 13.81
C GLN A 28 -4.38 -0.79 13.82
N HIS A 29 -4.00 -2.05 13.61
CA HIS A 29 -4.91 -3.17 13.59
C HIS A 29 -5.27 -3.63 15.01
N ASP A 30 -6.44 -4.20 15.17
CA ASP A 30 -6.79 -4.88 16.40
C ASP A 30 -6.07 -6.23 16.52
N ARG A 31 -6.19 -6.86 17.68
CA ARG A 31 -5.52 -8.14 17.97
C ARG A 31 -5.92 -9.25 17.01
N ASP A 32 -7.20 -9.31 16.67
CA ASP A 32 -7.76 -10.37 15.81
C ASP A 32 -7.24 -10.22 14.36
N GLU A 33 -7.18 -9.00 13.86
CA GLU A 33 -6.62 -8.71 12.54
C GLU A 33 -5.14 -9.08 12.46
N MET A 34 -4.42 -8.87 13.54
CA MET A 34 -3.00 -9.21 13.62
C MET A 34 -2.76 -10.71 13.67
N GLU A 35 -3.60 -11.46 14.38
CA GLU A 35 -3.55 -12.91 14.36
C GLU A 35 -3.80 -13.46 12.96
N VAL A 36 -4.73 -12.87 12.23
CA VAL A 36 -5.01 -13.21 10.82
C VAL A 36 -3.78 -12.98 9.95
N LEU A 37 -3.17 -11.82 10.05
CA LEU A 37 -1.95 -11.49 9.29
C LEU A 37 -0.80 -12.46 9.63
N PHE A 38 -0.61 -12.71 10.91
CA PHE A 38 0.41 -13.65 11.38
C PHE A 38 0.17 -15.07 10.85
N THR A 39 -1.07 -15.54 10.92
CA THR A 39 -1.46 -16.86 10.40
C THR A 39 -1.22 -16.94 8.90
N PHE A 40 -1.58 -15.91 8.16
CA PHE A 40 -1.35 -15.82 6.72
C PHE A 40 0.14 -15.91 6.39
N LEU A 41 0.97 -15.14 7.06
CA LEU A 41 2.42 -15.18 6.84
C LEU A 41 3.01 -16.54 7.21
N ALA A 42 2.54 -17.16 8.30
CA ALA A 42 2.98 -18.47 8.73
C ALA A 42 2.65 -19.56 7.74
N GLU A 43 1.46 -19.54 7.16
CA GLU A 43 1.02 -20.54 6.18
C GLU A 43 1.74 -20.42 4.85
N ARG A 44 2.14 -19.21 4.45
CA ARG A 44 2.85 -18.99 3.21
C ARG A 44 4.37 -19.13 3.33
N TYR A 45 4.89 -19.11 4.54
CA TYR A 45 6.31 -19.22 4.80
C TYR A 45 6.93 -20.44 4.13
N GLU A 46 7.96 -20.21 3.30
CA GLU A 46 8.67 -21.22 2.50
C GLU A 46 7.80 -22.03 1.52
N ARG A 47 6.56 -21.65 1.32
CA ARG A 47 5.64 -22.35 0.42
C ARG A 47 5.21 -21.51 -0.77
N ARG A 48 4.85 -20.28 -0.51
CA ARG A 48 4.30 -19.35 -1.50
C ARG A 48 4.90 -17.97 -1.32
N SER A 49 4.94 -17.21 -2.39
CA SER A 49 5.52 -15.88 -2.37
C SER A 49 4.55 -14.85 -1.80
N VAL A 50 5.11 -13.89 -1.06
CA VAL A 50 4.41 -12.71 -0.57
C VAL A 50 5.26 -11.49 -0.89
N ALA A 51 4.64 -10.48 -1.49
CA ALA A 51 5.23 -9.17 -1.65
C ALA A 51 4.59 -8.22 -0.65
N ILE A 52 5.39 -7.49 0.09
CA ILE A 52 4.89 -6.59 1.12
C ILE A 52 5.43 -5.20 0.85
N SER A 53 4.54 -4.21 0.81
CA SER A 53 4.93 -2.81 0.85
C SER A 53 4.57 -2.20 2.20
N THR A 54 5.47 -1.39 2.73
CA THR A 54 5.26 -0.70 4.01
C THR A 54 6.13 0.55 4.06
N ASN A 55 5.66 1.57 4.77
CA ASN A 55 6.45 2.72 5.13
C ASN A 55 7.11 2.59 6.51
N LEU A 56 6.94 1.45 7.19
CA LEU A 56 7.51 1.17 8.49
C LEU A 56 8.78 0.35 8.36
N VAL A 57 9.84 0.78 9.05
CA VAL A 57 11.01 -0.06 9.27
C VAL A 57 10.67 -1.18 10.27
N PHE A 58 11.42 -2.28 10.24
CA PHE A 58 11.12 -3.44 11.10
C PHE A 58 11.07 -3.11 12.59
N SER A 59 11.88 -2.16 13.06
CA SER A 59 11.85 -1.72 14.45
C SER A 59 10.50 -1.09 14.86
N ASP A 60 9.72 -0.59 13.91
CA ASP A 60 8.41 0.00 14.16
C ASP A 60 7.25 -1.00 13.97
N TRP A 61 7.53 -2.23 13.61
CA TRP A 61 6.51 -3.26 13.41
C TRP A 61 5.77 -3.63 14.70
N ASN A 62 6.31 -3.28 15.86
CA ASN A 62 5.58 -3.39 17.13
C ASN A 62 4.31 -2.52 17.19
N ARG A 63 4.17 -1.55 16.29
CA ARG A 63 2.93 -0.79 16.12
C ARG A 63 1.84 -1.62 15.45
N ILE A 64 2.22 -2.59 14.62
CA ILE A 64 1.28 -3.51 13.97
C ILE A 64 0.95 -4.64 14.92
N PHE A 65 1.97 -5.29 15.46
CA PHE A 65 1.85 -6.41 16.37
C PHE A 65 2.15 -5.93 17.79
N LYS A 66 1.15 -5.79 18.62
CA LYS A 66 1.30 -5.24 19.97
C LYS A 66 2.14 -6.11 20.91
N ASP A 67 2.28 -7.39 20.58
CA ASP A 67 3.10 -8.33 21.35
C ASP A 67 4.51 -8.41 20.77
N PRO A 68 5.57 -8.16 21.59
CA PRO A 68 6.95 -8.22 21.09
C PRO A 68 7.37 -9.59 20.56
N LEU A 69 6.92 -10.68 21.16
CA LEU A 69 7.26 -12.03 20.70
C LEU A 69 6.61 -12.33 19.35
N THR A 70 5.36 -11.98 19.18
CA THR A 70 4.65 -12.13 17.90
C THR A 70 5.29 -11.26 16.83
N THR A 71 5.70 -10.05 17.17
CA THR A 71 6.41 -9.15 16.26
C THR A 71 7.72 -9.75 15.79
N MET A 72 8.54 -10.26 16.70
CA MET A 72 9.80 -10.90 16.35
C MET A 72 9.59 -12.12 15.45
N ALA A 73 8.62 -12.95 15.76
CA ALA A 73 8.31 -14.14 14.95
C ALA A 73 7.81 -13.77 13.55
N ALA A 74 7.00 -12.72 13.43
CA ALA A 74 6.53 -12.22 12.15
C ALA A 74 7.67 -11.64 11.31
N ILE A 75 8.54 -10.83 11.91
CA ILE A 75 9.72 -10.26 11.25
C ILE A 75 10.64 -11.38 10.78
N ASP A 76 10.93 -12.36 11.62
CA ASP A 76 11.79 -13.49 11.28
C ASP A 76 11.26 -14.22 10.03
N ARG A 77 9.99 -14.50 9.99
CA ARG A 77 9.36 -15.15 8.82
C ARG A 77 9.39 -14.30 7.56
N VAL A 78 9.20 -12.99 7.69
CA VAL A 78 9.23 -12.07 6.56
C VAL A 78 10.64 -11.90 6.02
N VAL A 79 11.62 -11.76 6.90
CA VAL A 79 13.03 -11.48 6.52
C VAL A 79 13.73 -12.74 6.02
N HIS A 80 13.43 -13.91 6.60
CA HIS A 80 14.05 -15.17 6.21
C HIS A 80 13.68 -15.52 4.75
N HIS A 81 14.67 -15.70 3.92
CA HIS A 81 14.55 -15.94 2.48
C HIS A 81 13.87 -14.79 1.70
N SER A 82 13.94 -13.57 2.20
CA SER A 82 13.35 -12.40 1.55
C SER A 82 14.40 -11.55 0.85
N VAL A 83 13.95 -10.83 -0.17
CA VAL A 83 14.68 -9.71 -0.76
C VAL A 83 14.07 -8.43 -0.24
N ILE A 84 14.88 -7.61 0.41
CA ILE A 84 14.44 -6.33 0.97
C ILE A 84 14.89 -5.21 0.05
N LEU A 85 13.92 -4.44 -0.45
CA LEU A 85 14.16 -3.25 -1.26
C LEU A 85 13.88 -2.03 -0.38
N ASP A 86 14.95 -1.34 0.00
CA ASP A 86 14.85 -0.09 0.75
C ASP A 86 14.82 1.08 -0.23
N LEU A 87 13.66 1.70 -0.35
CA LEU A 87 13.43 2.84 -1.24
C LEU A 87 13.43 4.17 -0.49
N MET A 88 13.85 4.17 0.77
CA MET A 88 13.99 5.38 1.57
C MET A 88 15.08 6.27 0.97
N GLY A 89 14.76 7.54 0.77
CA GLY A 89 15.66 8.50 0.14
C GLY A 89 15.62 8.56 -1.39
N MET A 90 14.82 7.71 -2.03
CA MET A 90 14.53 7.83 -3.45
C MET A 90 13.37 8.81 -3.69
N ASP A 91 13.45 9.55 -4.78
CA ASP A 91 12.37 10.44 -5.17
C ASP A 91 11.11 9.67 -5.50
N SER A 92 10.02 10.04 -4.84
CA SER A 92 8.71 9.46 -5.15
C SER A 92 8.23 9.90 -6.52
N TYR A 93 7.79 8.96 -7.34
CA TYR A 93 7.16 9.27 -8.63
C TYR A 93 5.94 10.18 -8.46
N ARG A 94 5.11 9.94 -7.45
CA ARG A 94 3.95 10.79 -7.16
C ARG A 94 4.36 12.21 -6.77
N ALA A 95 5.41 12.36 -5.98
CA ALA A 95 5.94 13.67 -5.61
C ALA A 95 6.53 14.40 -6.82
N ARG A 96 7.24 13.71 -7.70
CA ARG A 96 7.77 14.26 -8.96
C ARG A 96 6.64 14.71 -9.87
N GLU A 97 5.62 13.92 -10.03
CA GLU A 97 4.46 14.25 -10.86
C GLU A 97 3.69 15.47 -10.31
N ALA A 98 3.47 15.53 -9.00
CA ALA A 98 2.87 16.68 -8.35
C ALA A 98 3.70 17.97 -8.54
N THR A 99 5.02 17.90 -8.45
CA THR A 99 5.92 19.03 -8.71
C THR A 99 5.84 19.49 -10.16
N LEU A 100 5.79 18.57 -11.10
CA LEU A 100 5.65 18.90 -12.53
C LEU A 100 4.30 19.58 -12.82
N GLN A 101 3.23 19.14 -12.21
CA GLN A 101 1.91 19.75 -12.35
C GLN A 101 1.88 21.19 -11.80
N HIS A 102 2.61 21.48 -10.72
CA HIS A 102 2.71 22.82 -10.17
C HIS A 102 3.64 23.74 -10.94
N THR A 103 4.53 23.21 -11.74
CA THR A 103 5.45 23.99 -12.57
C THR A 103 4.91 24.27 -13.97
N LEU A 104 3.81 23.62 -14.36
CA LEU A 104 3.12 23.94 -15.60
C LEU A 104 2.46 25.32 -15.48
N PRO A 105 2.64 26.21 -16.47
CA PRO A 105 1.92 27.47 -16.48
C PRO A 105 0.42 27.19 -16.50
N PRO A 106 -0.39 28.03 -15.84
CA PRO A 106 -1.83 27.88 -15.89
C PRO A 106 -2.29 27.90 -17.35
N PRO A 107 -3.33 27.15 -17.69
CA PRO A 107 -3.89 27.20 -19.03
C PRO A 107 -4.25 28.65 -19.35
N PRO A 108 -4.06 29.10 -20.59
CA PRO A 108 -4.42 30.45 -20.97
C PRO A 108 -5.90 30.67 -20.66
N GLU A 109 -6.18 31.76 -19.97
CA GLU A 109 -7.55 32.15 -19.72
C GLU A 109 -8.27 32.26 -21.07
N PRO A 110 -9.52 31.80 -21.17
CA PRO A 110 -10.30 32.04 -22.34
C PRO A 110 -10.37 33.57 -22.55
N GLY A 111 -9.82 34.01 -23.64
CA GLY A 111 -9.85 35.40 -23.98
C GLY A 111 -11.29 35.95 -23.93
N PRO A 112 -11.48 37.24 -23.68
CA PRO A 112 -12.82 37.81 -23.65
C PRO A 112 -13.54 37.41 -24.94
N ALA A 113 -14.72 36.82 -24.79
CA ALA A 113 -15.52 36.50 -25.91
C ALA A 113 -15.67 37.79 -26.73
N SER A 114 -15.13 37.77 -27.94
CA SER A 114 -15.28 38.90 -28.86
C SER A 114 -16.77 38.98 -29.15
N ASN A 115 -17.42 39.90 -28.50
CA ASN A 115 -18.72 40.40 -28.94
C ASN A 115 -18.54 41.25 -30.18
N SER A 116 -17.95 40.64 -31.19
CA SER A 116 -18.00 41.24 -32.50
C SER A 116 -19.17 40.61 -33.22
N ASP A 117 -20.14 41.40 -33.38
CA ASP A 117 -21.27 41.27 -34.27
C ASP A 117 -22.57 40.79 -33.70
N LEU A 118 -23.12 41.71 -33.04
CA LEU A 118 -24.45 42.04 -33.53
C LEU A 118 -24.29 43.07 -34.66
N GLY A 119 -23.96 42.56 -35.83
CA GLY A 119 -24.03 43.35 -37.02
C GLY A 119 -25.43 43.97 -37.13
N GLU A 120 -25.44 45.26 -37.21
CA GLU A 120 -26.62 45.99 -37.66
C GLU A 120 -27.21 45.31 -38.88
N ALA A 121 -28.36 44.69 -38.73
CA ALA A 121 -29.26 44.58 -39.82
C ALA A 121 -30.01 45.90 -39.90
N ALA A 122 -29.54 46.76 -40.71
CA ALA A 122 -30.36 47.87 -41.15
C ALA A 122 -31.28 47.39 -42.26
#